data_4b3e797535b57ac51a6928d3ae3697a4
#
_entry.id   4b3e797535b57ac51a6928d3ae3697a4
#
_cell.length_a   1.000
_cell.length_b   1.000
_cell.length_c   1.000
_cell.angle_alpha   90.00
_cell.angle_beta   90.00
_cell.angle_gamma   90.00
#
_symmetry.space_group_name_H-M   'P 1'
#
loop_
_entity.id
_entity.type
_entity.pdbx_description
1 polymer ?
#
loop_
_entity_poly.entity_id
_entity_poly.type
_entity_poly.pdbx_seq_one_letter_code
_entity_poly.pdbx_strand_id
1 'polypeptide(L)'
;MVRLEGLSQEEVAKKIQEGKQNKVTIKTEKSLGQIIRDNVFTYFNLIFLILAILLVAVKSWNNLLFVPIVVVNSLVGIVQEVRSRRILRQMQFLHMSEAIALREGKEVALPIDQLVEGDLVRFQAGDQIYADGVMLEGELKVDESQLTGEADEVKKGAQDALMSGSFVIAGQGLARLEKVGNDSYINQLSLEAKQVKSHEESDMVHAVNRIVGIIGLLIIPLGSLLFLRSYISLGDSLKLSVTSTVGALIGMIPEGLYLLMTLALALGAVRLAKEKVLLNSMKGIETLSRVDVLC
;
A
#
# COMPACT_ATOMS: atom_id res chain seq x y z
N MET A 1 5.75 -26.23 40.77
CA MET A 1 6.14 -25.16 39.81
C MET A 1 6.42 -25.85 38.49
N VAL A 2 5.56 -25.76 37.55
CA VAL A 2 5.83 -26.20 36.17
C VAL A 2 6.88 -25.22 35.63
N ARG A 3 8.07 -25.70 35.27
CA ARG A 3 9.08 -24.88 34.61
C ARG A 3 8.50 -24.45 33.26
N LEU A 4 8.21 -23.19 33.12
CA LEU A 4 7.79 -22.61 31.84
C LEU A 4 9.03 -22.48 30.93
N GLU A 5 9.31 -23.50 30.12
CA GLU A 5 10.53 -23.54 29.31
C GLU A 5 10.36 -22.79 27.95
N GLY A 6 9.11 -22.47 27.58
CA GLY A 6 8.79 -21.89 26.27
C GLY A 6 8.97 -22.88 25.12
N LEU A 7 8.78 -22.42 23.90
CA LEU A 7 8.88 -23.24 22.69
C LEU A 7 10.35 -23.56 22.33
N SER A 8 10.58 -24.76 21.82
CA SER A 8 11.85 -25.15 21.19
C SER A 8 12.01 -24.56 19.79
N GLN A 9 13.23 -24.52 19.26
CA GLN A 9 13.47 -24.05 17.90
C GLN A 9 12.73 -24.88 16.84
N GLU A 10 12.58 -26.19 17.05
CA GLU A 10 11.85 -27.08 16.13
C GLU A 10 10.35 -26.76 16.13
N GLU A 11 9.76 -26.50 17.30
CA GLU A 11 8.35 -26.11 17.43
C GLU A 11 8.11 -24.74 16.79
N VAL A 12 9.00 -23.78 16.99
CA VAL A 12 8.93 -22.46 16.33
C VAL A 12 8.97 -22.61 14.81
N ALA A 13 9.92 -23.42 14.28
CA ALA A 13 10.02 -23.65 12.85
C ALA A 13 8.74 -24.29 12.27
N LYS A 14 8.15 -25.24 13.00
CA LYS A 14 6.87 -25.86 12.63
C LYS A 14 5.72 -24.84 12.59
N LYS A 15 5.62 -23.99 13.62
CA LYS A 15 4.60 -22.92 13.68
C LYS A 15 4.74 -21.92 12.52
N ILE A 16 5.98 -21.58 12.14
CA ILE A 16 6.23 -20.72 10.97
C ILE A 16 5.75 -21.40 9.67
N GLN A 17 6.03 -22.69 9.50
CA GLN A 17 5.53 -23.45 8.32
C GLN A 17 4.01 -23.56 8.27
N GLU A 18 3.36 -23.65 9.42
CA GLU A 18 1.89 -23.64 9.56
C GLU A 18 1.28 -22.25 9.32
N GLY A 19 2.10 -21.19 9.10
CA GLY A 19 1.64 -19.82 8.92
C GLY A 19 1.20 -19.13 10.22
N LYS A 20 1.53 -19.69 11.38
CA LYS A 20 1.16 -19.22 12.73
C LYS A 20 2.23 -18.27 13.28
N GLN A 21 2.68 -17.33 12.49
CA GLN A 21 3.63 -16.28 12.82
C GLN A 21 2.89 -14.95 12.99
N ASN A 22 3.34 -14.10 13.90
CA ASN A 22 2.76 -12.78 14.14
C ASN A 22 3.11 -11.79 13.00
N LYS A 23 2.96 -12.26 11.78
CA LYS A 23 3.19 -11.48 10.57
C LYS A 23 1.87 -11.07 9.95
N VAL A 24 1.60 -9.77 9.96
CA VAL A 24 0.41 -9.22 9.32
C VAL A 24 0.63 -9.18 7.82
N THR A 25 -0.05 -10.05 7.09
CA THR A 25 -0.04 -10.02 5.63
C THR A 25 -1.11 -9.06 5.14
N ILE A 26 -0.81 -7.76 5.18
CA ILE A 26 -1.70 -6.77 4.59
C ILE A 26 -1.62 -6.94 3.07
N LYS A 27 -2.66 -7.47 2.45
CA LYS A 27 -2.80 -7.58 0.97
C LYS A 27 -2.91 -6.22 0.25
N THR A 28 -2.44 -5.14 0.87
CA THR A 28 -2.51 -3.77 0.32
C THR A 28 -1.41 -3.47 -0.69
N GLU A 29 -0.40 -4.31 -0.81
CA GLU A 29 0.69 -4.08 -1.75
C GLU A 29 0.40 -4.74 -3.10
N LYS A 30 0.34 -3.92 -4.15
CA LYS A 30 0.27 -4.42 -5.52
C LYS A 30 1.46 -5.35 -5.80
N SER A 31 1.22 -6.50 -6.41
CA SER A 31 2.31 -7.36 -6.88
C SER A 31 3.09 -6.69 -8.03
N LEU A 32 4.33 -7.14 -8.29
CA LEU A 32 5.09 -6.65 -9.45
C LEU A 32 4.32 -6.83 -10.76
N GLY A 33 3.61 -7.96 -10.92
CA GLY A 33 2.77 -8.21 -12.08
C GLY A 33 1.61 -7.21 -12.21
N GLN A 34 1.00 -6.81 -11.09
CA GLN A 34 -0.03 -5.78 -11.08
C GLN A 34 0.54 -4.40 -11.44
N ILE A 35 1.72 -4.04 -10.90
CA ILE A 35 2.39 -2.78 -11.26
C ILE A 35 2.67 -2.73 -12.76
N ILE A 36 3.22 -3.79 -13.33
CA ILE A 36 3.48 -3.85 -14.77
C ILE A 36 2.18 -3.74 -15.56
N ARG A 37 1.15 -4.50 -15.19
CA ARG A 37 -0.14 -4.45 -15.86
C ARG A 37 -0.77 -3.06 -15.81
N ASP A 38 -0.77 -2.42 -14.65
CA ASP A 38 -1.40 -1.11 -14.44
C ASP A 38 -0.67 0.02 -15.19
N ASN A 39 0.65 -0.11 -15.42
CA ASN A 39 1.43 0.86 -16.17
C ASN A 39 1.45 0.60 -17.69
N VAL A 40 1.28 -0.67 -18.12
CA VAL A 40 1.27 -1.02 -19.55
C VAL A 40 -0.13 -0.93 -20.13
N PHE A 41 -1.15 -1.46 -19.45
CA PHE A 41 -2.53 -1.47 -19.94
C PHE A 41 -3.32 -0.27 -19.42
N THR A 42 -2.79 0.92 -19.64
CA THR A 42 -3.53 2.16 -19.39
C THR A 42 -4.49 2.47 -20.53
N TYR A 43 -5.53 3.25 -20.25
CA TYR A 43 -6.46 3.71 -21.27
C TYR A 43 -5.76 4.41 -22.43
N PHE A 44 -4.78 5.26 -22.14
CA PHE A 44 -4.02 5.97 -23.19
C PHE A 44 -3.12 5.05 -23.99
N ASN A 45 -2.45 4.09 -23.35
CA ASN A 45 -1.63 3.12 -24.08
C ASN A 45 -2.48 2.30 -25.07
N LEU A 46 -3.74 2.00 -24.71
CA LEU A 46 -4.66 1.37 -25.63
C LEU A 46 -5.00 2.26 -26.83
N ILE A 47 -5.24 3.56 -26.60
CA ILE A 47 -5.44 4.52 -27.69
C ILE A 47 -4.20 4.59 -28.57
N PHE A 48 -3.00 4.73 -27.99
CA PHE A 48 -1.75 4.76 -28.76
C PHE A 48 -1.55 3.48 -29.58
N LEU A 49 -1.91 2.33 -29.04
CA LEU A 49 -1.86 1.07 -29.77
C LEU A 49 -2.78 1.11 -31.00
N ILE A 50 -4.02 1.60 -30.86
CA ILE A 50 -4.96 1.75 -31.95
C ILE A 50 -4.41 2.72 -33.00
N LEU A 51 -3.88 3.87 -32.56
CA LEU A 51 -3.29 4.87 -33.48
C LEU A 51 -2.06 4.30 -34.21
N ALA A 52 -1.23 3.51 -33.54
CA ALA A 52 -0.09 2.84 -34.18
C ALA A 52 -0.55 1.83 -35.23
N ILE A 53 -1.59 1.03 -34.95
CA ILE A 53 -2.17 0.09 -35.92
C ILE A 53 -2.70 0.83 -37.15
N LEU A 54 -3.38 1.96 -36.99
CA LEU A 54 -3.88 2.78 -38.11
C LEU A 54 -2.74 3.30 -38.98
N LEU A 55 -1.64 3.78 -38.37
CA LEU A 55 -0.45 4.24 -39.12
C LEU A 55 0.24 3.09 -39.86
N VAL A 56 0.33 1.92 -39.26
CA VAL A 56 0.86 0.72 -39.95
C VAL A 56 -0.02 0.32 -41.13
N ALA A 57 -1.35 0.34 -40.97
CA ALA A 57 -2.30 0.01 -42.04
C ALA A 57 -2.15 0.91 -43.26
N VAL A 58 -1.89 2.21 -43.04
CA VAL A 58 -1.64 3.17 -44.15
C VAL A 58 -0.17 3.27 -44.57
N LYS A 59 0.70 2.36 -44.08
CA LYS A 59 2.15 2.27 -44.36
C LYS A 59 2.87 3.60 -44.05
N SER A 60 2.56 4.24 -42.91
CA SER A 60 3.14 5.51 -42.46
C SER A 60 4.16 5.30 -41.34
N TRP A 61 5.24 4.56 -41.62
CA TRP A 61 6.25 4.14 -40.65
C TRP A 61 6.96 5.29 -39.94
N ASN A 62 7.22 6.39 -40.64
CA ASN A 62 7.92 7.55 -40.10
C ASN A 62 7.16 8.24 -38.92
N ASN A 63 5.85 8.03 -38.86
CA ASN A 63 5.00 8.63 -37.83
C ASN A 63 4.83 7.74 -36.57
N LEU A 64 5.52 6.59 -36.50
CA LEU A 64 5.54 5.70 -35.34
C LEU A 64 6.57 6.12 -34.29
N LEU A 65 7.26 7.26 -34.44
CA LEU A 65 8.29 7.74 -33.50
C LEU A 65 7.75 7.98 -32.08
N PHE A 66 6.45 8.13 -31.91
CA PHE A 66 5.85 8.22 -30.57
C PHE A 66 5.84 6.87 -29.81
N VAL A 67 5.84 5.73 -30.51
CA VAL A 67 5.78 4.39 -29.88
C VAL A 67 6.95 4.14 -28.93
N PRO A 68 8.22 4.39 -29.29
CA PRO A 68 9.33 4.34 -28.34
C PRO A 68 9.13 5.25 -27.11
N ILE A 69 8.53 6.42 -27.27
CA ILE A 69 8.26 7.36 -26.18
C ILE A 69 7.25 6.76 -25.19
N VAL A 70 6.17 6.18 -25.71
CA VAL A 70 5.15 5.49 -24.89
C VAL A 70 5.76 4.32 -24.11
N VAL A 71 6.62 3.53 -24.76
CA VAL A 71 7.34 2.42 -24.10
C VAL A 71 8.25 2.94 -22.98
N VAL A 72 9.05 3.98 -23.24
CA VAL A 72 9.93 4.58 -22.25
C VAL A 72 9.13 5.16 -21.08
N ASN A 73 8.01 5.87 -21.34
CA ASN A 73 7.14 6.40 -20.28
C ASN A 73 6.57 5.29 -19.41
N SER A 74 6.10 4.19 -20.00
CA SER A 74 5.63 3.03 -19.25
C SER A 74 6.72 2.41 -18.39
N LEU A 75 7.95 2.28 -18.91
CA LEU A 75 9.10 1.78 -18.15
C LEU A 75 9.48 2.71 -16.99
N VAL A 76 9.48 4.03 -17.22
CA VAL A 76 9.73 5.03 -16.18
C VAL A 76 8.67 4.92 -15.09
N GLY A 77 7.39 4.80 -15.44
CA GLY A 77 6.30 4.60 -14.49
C GLY A 77 6.49 3.36 -13.62
N ILE A 78 6.80 2.22 -14.24
CA ILE A 78 7.08 0.97 -13.52
C ILE A 78 8.27 1.15 -12.54
N VAL A 79 9.38 1.69 -13.01
CA VAL A 79 10.58 1.90 -12.17
C VAL A 79 10.29 2.82 -10.99
N GLN A 80 9.54 3.90 -11.22
CA GLN A 80 9.17 4.84 -10.15
C GLN A 80 8.24 4.19 -9.14
N GLU A 81 7.21 3.45 -9.55
CA GLU A 81 6.28 2.78 -8.64
C GLU A 81 7.00 1.71 -7.79
N VAL A 82 7.89 0.93 -8.41
CA VAL A 82 8.73 -0.05 -7.69
C VAL A 82 9.66 0.64 -6.69
N ARG A 83 10.29 1.75 -7.08
CA ARG A 83 11.19 2.51 -6.20
C ARG A 83 10.43 3.14 -5.02
N SER A 84 9.28 3.75 -5.27
CA SER A 84 8.42 4.33 -4.21
C SER A 84 7.99 3.27 -3.20
N ARG A 85 7.57 2.09 -3.69
CA ARG A 85 7.23 0.94 -2.84
C ARG A 85 8.41 0.50 -1.96
N ARG A 86 9.62 0.45 -2.52
CA ARG A 86 10.81 0.06 -1.76
C ARG A 86 11.13 1.03 -0.63
N ILE A 87 10.98 2.33 -0.89
CA ILE A 87 11.20 3.38 0.12
C ILE A 87 10.17 3.24 1.26
N LEU A 88 8.89 3.08 0.95
CA LEU A 88 7.84 2.92 1.96
C LEU A 88 8.08 1.68 2.83
N ARG A 89 8.49 0.55 2.24
CA ARG A 89 8.87 -0.64 3.00
C ARG A 89 10.03 -0.40 3.96
N GLN A 90 11.09 0.27 3.50
CA GLN A 90 12.24 0.55 4.37
C GLN A 90 11.86 1.40 5.58
N MET A 91 10.91 2.31 5.44
CA MET A 91 10.42 3.13 6.55
C MET A 91 9.62 2.33 7.58
N GLN A 92 8.86 1.33 7.15
CA GLN A 92 8.10 0.47 8.06
C GLN A 92 9.03 -0.40 8.94
N PHE A 93 10.15 -0.88 8.40
CA PHE A 93 11.12 -1.69 9.15
C PHE A 93 11.90 -0.92 10.22
N LEU A 94 12.03 0.40 10.11
CA LEU A 94 12.79 1.21 11.09
C LEU A 94 12.11 1.37 12.44
N HIS A 95 10.86 0.93 12.60
CA HIS A 95 10.04 1.09 13.82
C HIS A 95 9.46 -0.23 14.31
N MET A 96 10.08 -1.37 13.99
CA MET A 96 9.65 -2.64 14.56
C MET A 96 10.06 -2.70 16.03
N SER A 97 9.06 -2.69 16.92
CA SER A 97 9.26 -2.95 18.33
C SER A 97 9.81 -4.36 18.55
N GLU A 98 10.66 -4.54 19.55
CA GLU A 98 11.15 -5.86 19.98
C GLU A 98 10.27 -6.36 21.13
N ALA A 99 10.06 -7.66 21.17
CA ALA A 99 9.41 -8.36 22.27
C ALA A 99 10.40 -9.29 22.97
N ILE A 100 10.25 -9.46 24.27
CA ILE A 100 11.03 -10.44 25.04
C ILE A 100 10.24 -11.74 25.12
N ALA A 101 10.66 -12.75 24.37
CA ALA A 101 10.06 -14.08 24.40
C ALA A 101 10.93 -15.05 25.19
N LEU A 102 10.29 -15.95 25.95
CA LEU A 102 10.95 -17.05 26.63
C LEU A 102 10.92 -18.29 25.73
N ARG A 103 12.08 -18.72 25.23
CA ARG A 103 12.24 -19.93 24.40
C ARG A 103 13.37 -20.79 24.98
N GLU A 104 13.17 -22.08 25.09
CA GLU A 104 14.15 -23.03 25.67
C GLU A 104 14.71 -22.57 27.04
N GLY A 105 13.83 -21.98 27.87
CA GLY A 105 14.19 -21.48 29.19
C GLY A 105 15.05 -20.21 29.23
N LYS A 106 15.24 -19.54 28.07
CA LYS A 106 16.01 -18.31 27.92
C LYS A 106 15.15 -17.17 27.38
N GLU A 107 15.39 -15.98 27.93
CA GLU A 107 14.80 -14.76 27.38
C GLU A 107 15.56 -14.35 26.10
N VAL A 108 14.82 -14.16 25.00
CA VAL A 108 15.34 -13.75 23.70
C VAL A 108 14.56 -12.53 23.24
N ALA A 109 15.26 -11.43 22.97
CA ALA A 109 14.68 -10.27 22.31
C ALA A 109 14.57 -10.54 20.82
N LEU A 110 13.38 -10.41 20.25
CA LEU A 110 13.12 -10.60 18.82
C LEU A 110 12.08 -9.60 18.30
N PRO A 111 12.15 -9.28 17.02
CA PRO A 111 11.13 -8.49 16.36
C PRO A 111 9.74 -9.11 16.55
N ILE A 112 8.72 -8.28 16.77
CA ILE A 112 7.35 -8.74 17.04
C ILE A 112 6.76 -9.59 15.92
N ASP A 113 7.23 -9.43 14.67
CA ASP A 113 6.82 -10.22 13.52
C ASP A 113 7.42 -11.64 13.48
N GLN A 114 8.42 -11.93 14.36
CA GLN A 114 9.00 -13.26 14.53
C GLN A 114 8.38 -14.07 15.67
N LEU A 115 7.44 -13.48 16.41
CA LEU A 115 6.65 -14.21 17.40
C LEU A 115 5.76 -15.24 16.71
N VAL A 116 5.48 -16.36 17.38
CA VAL A 116 4.60 -17.40 16.90
C VAL A 116 3.51 -17.75 17.94
N GLU A 117 2.43 -18.38 17.47
CA GLU A 117 1.40 -18.92 18.36
C GLU A 117 2.01 -19.89 19.36
N GLY A 118 1.73 -19.68 20.66
CA GLY A 118 2.26 -20.47 21.76
C GLY A 118 3.54 -19.89 22.39
N ASP A 119 4.13 -18.84 21.83
CA ASP A 119 5.26 -18.15 22.47
C ASP A 119 4.87 -17.61 23.84
N LEU A 120 5.80 -17.70 24.78
CA LEU A 120 5.72 -17.06 26.09
C LEU A 120 6.38 -15.70 26.00
N VAL A 121 5.61 -14.64 26.17
CA VAL A 121 6.10 -13.25 26.07
C VAL A 121 6.01 -12.56 27.42
N ARG A 122 7.10 -11.89 27.80
CA ARG A 122 7.12 -11.01 28.95
C ARG A 122 6.64 -9.63 28.56
N PHE A 123 5.63 -9.14 29.28
CA PHE A 123 5.13 -7.78 29.15
C PHE A 123 5.45 -6.96 30.38
N GLN A 124 5.77 -5.70 30.19
CA GLN A 124 6.08 -4.73 31.28
C GLN A 124 5.45 -3.36 30.95
N ALA A 125 5.46 -2.47 31.91
CA ALA A 125 4.93 -1.12 31.74
C ALA A 125 5.58 -0.41 30.55
N GLY A 126 4.73 0.15 29.65
CA GLY A 126 5.12 0.80 28.40
C GLY A 126 5.05 -0.10 27.17
N ASP A 127 4.89 -1.41 27.34
CA ASP A 127 4.76 -2.33 26.22
C ASP A 127 3.34 -2.28 25.61
N GLN A 128 3.27 -2.44 24.30
CA GLN A 128 2.02 -2.76 23.61
C GLN A 128 1.82 -4.28 23.60
N ILE A 129 0.58 -4.74 23.74
CA ILE A 129 0.23 -6.15 23.56
C ILE A 129 0.19 -6.46 22.07
N TYR A 130 1.15 -7.25 21.58
CA TYR A 130 1.41 -7.46 20.14
C TYR A 130 0.50 -8.48 19.46
N ALA A 131 -0.07 -9.39 20.27
CA ALA A 131 -0.93 -10.50 19.80
C ALA A 131 -1.88 -10.87 20.94
N ASP A 132 -3.00 -11.53 20.63
CA ASP A 132 -3.92 -11.99 21.68
C ASP A 132 -3.31 -13.15 22.43
N GLY A 133 -3.50 -13.18 23.75
CA GLY A 133 -2.93 -14.20 24.60
C GLY A 133 -3.64 -14.33 25.93
N VAL A 134 -3.09 -15.18 26.79
CA VAL A 134 -3.57 -15.41 28.14
C VAL A 134 -2.44 -15.22 29.13
N MET A 135 -2.69 -14.46 30.18
CA MET A 135 -1.76 -14.27 31.28
C MET A 135 -1.50 -15.59 32.03
N LEU A 136 -0.24 -15.93 32.25
CA LEU A 136 0.15 -17.11 33.02
C LEU A 136 0.59 -16.74 34.41
N GLU A 137 1.40 -15.69 34.56
CA GLU A 137 1.98 -15.23 35.82
C GLU A 137 2.09 -13.70 35.82
N GLY A 138 2.01 -13.12 37.00
CA GLY A 138 2.12 -11.67 37.21
C GLY A 138 0.80 -10.95 37.24
N GLU A 139 0.86 -9.62 37.27
CA GLU A 139 -0.30 -8.72 37.24
C GLU A 139 0.03 -7.53 36.37
N LEU A 140 -0.89 -7.21 35.44
CA LEU A 140 -0.80 -6.05 34.56
C LEU A 140 -1.99 -5.12 34.77
N LYS A 141 -1.76 -3.83 34.67
CA LYS A 141 -2.80 -2.83 34.38
C LYS A 141 -2.70 -2.43 32.93
N VAL A 142 -3.79 -2.60 32.20
CA VAL A 142 -3.83 -2.46 30.75
C VAL A 142 -4.83 -1.39 30.36
N ASP A 143 -4.47 -0.53 29.42
CA ASP A 143 -5.35 0.39 28.74
C ASP A 143 -5.91 -0.29 27.47
N GLU A 144 -7.22 -0.53 27.48
CA GLU A 144 -7.96 -1.13 26.37
C GLU A 144 -8.83 -0.07 25.62
N SER A 145 -8.63 1.22 25.90
CA SER A 145 -9.45 2.32 25.38
C SER A 145 -9.51 2.40 23.86
N GLN A 146 -8.40 2.05 23.19
CA GLN A 146 -8.35 2.00 21.73
C GLN A 146 -9.22 0.88 21.12
N LEU A 147 -9.56 -0.13 21.89
CA LEU A 147 -10.37 -1.28 21.45
C LEU A 147 -11.84 -1.15 21.87
N THR A 148 -12.05 -0.71 23.11
CA THR A 148 -13.40 -0.65 23.73
C THR A 148 -14.01 0.74 23.68
N GLY A 149 -13.19 1.79 23.59
CA GLY A 149 -13.61 3.19 23.72
C GLY A 149 -13.73 3.64 25.20
N GLU A 150 -13.51 2.76 26.17
CA GLU A 150 -13.59 3.06 27.61
C GLU A 150 -12.19 3.40 28.14
N ALA A 151 -12.07 4.52 28.84
CA ALA A 151 -10.77 5.02 29.33
C ALA A 151 -10.33 4.39 30.65
N ASP A 152 -11.07 3.43 31.20
CA ASP A 152 -10.77 2.82 32.48
C ASP A 152 -9.65 1.77 32.34
N GLU A 153 -8.69 1.81 33.28
CA GLU A 153 -7.62 0.83 33.38
C GLU A 153 -8.16 -0.53 33.81
N VAL A 154 -7.87 -1.58 33.05
CA VAL A 154 -8.28 -2.95 33.35
C VAL A 154 -7.15 -3.70 34.01
N LYS A 155 -7.41 -4.35 35.18
CA LYS A 155 -6.46 -5.24 35.78
C LYS A 155 -6.55 -6.63 35.17
N LYS A 156 -5.40 -7.20 34.84
CA LYS A 156 -5.25 -8.55 34.29
C LYS A 156 -4.34 -9.36 35.16
N GLY A 157 -4.85 -10.45 35.65
CA GLY A 157 -4.11 -11.44 36.45
C GLY A 157 -3.98 -12.78 35.71
N ALA A 158 -3.49 -13.82 36.44
CA ALA A 158 -3.36 -15.14 35.83
C ALA A 158 -4.69 -15.68 35.28
N GLN A 159 -4.66 -16.26 34.08
CA GLN A 159 -5.79 -16.75 33.30
C GLN A 159 -6.66 -15.67 32.64
N ASP A 160 -6.34 -14.39 32.80
CA ASP A 160 -7.06 -13.34 32.09
C ASP A 160 -6.58 -13.20 30.66
N ALA A 161 -7.53 -12.91 29.74
CA ALA A 161 -7.23 -12.70 28.33
C ALA A 161 -6.59 -11.32 28.11
N LEU A 162 -5.56 -11.30 27.30
CA LEU A 162 -4.91 -10.10 26.76
C LEU A 162 -5.34 -9.89 25.33
N MET A 163 -5.77 -8.67 25.00
CA MET A 163 -6.17 -8.28 23.64
C MET A 163 -5.05 -7.51 22.95
N SER A 164 -4.72 -7.90 21.74
CA SER A 164 -3.74 -7.20 20.91
C SER A 164 -4.20 -5.76 20.61
N GLY A 165 -3.25 -4.83 20.65
CA GLY A 165 -3.51 -3.41 20.47
C GLY A 165 -3.67 -2.62 21.78
N SER A 166 -3.84 -3.28 22.92
CA SER A 166 -3.84 -2.65 24.25
C SER A 166 -2.43 -2.26 24.70
N PHE A 167 -2.32 -1.36 25.66
CA PHE A 167 -1.06 -0.90 26.25
C PHE A 167 -0.94 -1.26 27.72
N VAL A 168 0.22 -1.73 28.13
CA VAL A 168 0.52 -1.99 29.53
C VAL A 168 0.91 -0.68 30.22
N ILE A 169 0.08 -0.21 31.17
CA ILE A 169 0.31 1.02 31.94
C ILE A 169 1.24 0.75 33.12
N ALA A 170 1.03 -0.37 33.82
CA ALA A 170 1.79 -0.72 35.00
C ALA A 170 1.81 -2.23 35.20
N GLY A 171 2.82 -2.70 35.99
CA GLY A 171 2.98 -4.11 36.31
C GLY A 171 3.94 -4.83 35.35
N GLN A 172 4.09 -6.13 35.60
CA GLN A 172 4.82 -7.05 34.72
C GLN A 172 4.19 -8.44 34.80
N GLY A 173 4.26 -9.16 33.68
CA GLY A 173 3.70 -10.50 33.63
C GLY A 173 4.21 -11.31 32.44
N LEU A 174 3.98 -12.61 32.51
CA LEU A 174 4.27 -13.56 31.46
C LEU A 174 2.95 -14.03 30.86
N ALA A 175 2.82 -13.94 29.57
CA ALA A 175 1.62 -14.38 28.83
C ALA A 175 1.98 -15.36 27.73
N ARG A 176 1.07 -16.27 27.41
CA ARG A 176 1.15 -17.15 26.24
C ARG A 176 0.32 -16.58 25.13
N LEU A 177 0.92 -16.42 23.93
CA LEU A 177 0.23 -15.97 22.74
C LEU A 177 -0.67 -17.07 22.18
N GLU A 178 -1.91 -16.74 21.85
CA GLU A 178 -2.90 -17.67 21.31
C GLU A 178 -3.32 -17.35 19.87
N LYS A 179 -3.49 -16.06 19.55
CA LYS A 179 -3.83 -15.62 18.20
C LYS A 179 -2.82 -14.59 17.73
N VAL A 180 -2.18 -14.88 16.61
CA VAL A 180 -1.07 -14.08 16.07
C VAL A 180 -1.38 -13.62 14.63
N GLY A 181 -0.68 -12.61 14.16
CA GLY A 181 -0.79 -12.13 12.79
C GLY A 181 -2.21 -11.69 12.43
N ASN A 182 -2.75 -12.20 11.33
CA ASN A 182 -4.08 -11.82 10.87
C ASN A 182 -5.22 -12.29 11.77
N ASP A 183 -4.98 -13.28 12.63
CA ASP A 183 -6.00 -13.85 13.54
C ASP A 183 -6.12 -13.06 14.85
N SER A 184 -5.21 -12.14 15.12
CA SER A 184 -5.27 -11.26 16.29
C SER A 184 -6.41 -10.24 16.19
N TYR A 185 -7.00 -9.89 17.32
CA TYR A 185 -8.17 -9.03 17.44
C TYR A 185 -7.99 -7.69 16.72
N ILE A 186 -6.88 -6.99 16.99
CA ILE A 186 -6.60 -5.68 16.35
C ILE A 186 -6.50 -5.78 14.82
N ASN A 187 -5.95 -6.89 14.31
CA ASN A 187 -5.81 -7.08 12.87
C ASN A 187 -7.13 -7.46 12.22
N GLN A 188 -7.98 -8.25 12.88
CA GLN A 188 -9.36 -8.52 12.43
C GLN A 188 -10.17 -7.23 12.38
N LEU A 189 -10.14 -6.43 13.44
CA LEU A 189 -10.82 -5.13 13.48
C LEU A 189 -10.31 -4.19 12.37
N SER A 190 -9.00 -4.16 12.15
CA SER A 190 -8.38 -3.37 11.08
C SER A 190 -8.79 -3.85 9.68
N LEU A 191 -8.96 -5.16 9.47
CA LEU A 191 -9.41 -5.72 8.20
C LEU A 191 -10.88 -5.38 7.95
N GLU A 192 -11.75 -5.48 8.97
CA GLU A 192 -13.16 -5.08 8.88
C GLU A 192 -13.30 -3.57 8.58
N ALA A 193 -12.56 -2.72 9.28
CA ALA A 193 -12.53 -1.29 9.04
C ALA A 193 -12.07 -0.94 7.61
N LYS A 194 -11.09 -1.67 7.08
CA LYS A 194 -10.60 -1.50 5.70
C LYS A 194 -11.59 -1.98 4.64
N GLN A 195 -12.41 -3.00 4.91
CA GLN A 195 -13.47 -3.42 3.98
C GLN A 195 -14.52 -2.34 3.78
N VAL A 196 -14.83 -1.57 4.82
CA VAL A 196 -15.77 -0.44 4.77
C VAL A 196 -15.16 0.77 4.03
N LYS A 197 -13.84 0.94 4.04
CA LYS A 197 -13.14 2.12 3.47
C LYS A 197 -12.33 1.84 2.21
N SER A 198 -12.64 0.83 1.45
CA SER A 198 -11.77 0.28 0.40
C SER A 198 -11.48 1.20 -0.81
N HIS A 199 -11.84 2.48 -0.85
CA HIS A 199 -11.55 3.37 -2.01
C HIS A 199 -11.32 4.82 -1.61
N GLU A 200 -10.46 5.09 -0.65
CA GLU A 200 -10.00 6.47 -0.46
C GLU A 200 -8.74 6.74 -1.32
N GLU A 201 -8.93 6.80 -2.66
CA GLU A 201 -7.93 7.43 -3.50
C GLU A 201 -7.83 8.93 -3.16
N SER A 202 -6.65 9.52 -3.37
CA SER A 202 -6.44 10.96 -3.24
C SER A 202 -7.41 11.73 -4.15
N ASP A 203 -8.01 12.82 -3.65
CA ASP A 203 -8.88 13.69 -4.46
C ASP A 203 -8.16 14.23 -5.68
N MET A 204 -6.84 14.45 -5.58
CA MET A 204 -5.99 14.87 -6.69
C MET A 204 -5.90 13.77 -7.75
N VAL A 205 -5.76 12.50 -7.35
CA VAL A 205 -5.80 11.35 -8.26
C VAL A 205 -7.16 11.25 -8.94
N HIS A 206 -8.25 11.41 -8.19
CA HIS A 206 -9.60 11.43 -8.76
C HIS A 206 -9.81 12.58 -9.74
N ALA A 207 -9.32 13.79 -9.44
CA ALA A 207 -9.41 14.94 -10.33
C ALA A 207 -8.65 14.68 -11.64
N VAL A 208 -7.43 14.15 -11.55
CA VAL A 208 -6.62 13.78 -12.72
C VAL A 208 -7.32 12.70 -13.53
N ASN A 209 -7.81 11.64 -12.89
CA ASN A 209 -8.53 10.56 -13.58
C ASN A 209 -9.79 11.06 -14.28
N ARG A 210 -10.50 12.03 -13.69
CA ARG A 210 -11.66 12.68 -14.32
C ARG A 210 -11.25 13.47 -15.58
N ILE A 211 -10.20 14.30 -15.49
CA ILE A 211 -9.67 15.05 -16.64
C ILE A 211 -9.24 14.10 -17.75
N VAL A 212 -8.49 13.06 -17.40
CA VAL A 212 -8.03 12.01 -18.32
C VAL A 212 -9.23 11.31 -18.99
N GLY A 213 -10.27 10.99 -18.21
CA GLY A 213 -11.50 10.38 -18.74
C GLY A 213 -12.25 11.30 -19.71
N ILE A 214 -12.38 12.60 -19.40
CA ILE A 214 -13.01 13.59 -20.27
C ILE A 214 -12.23 13.74 -21.59
N ILE A 215 -10.90 13.90 -21.50
CA ILE A 215 -10.03 14.01 -22.69
C ILE A 215 -10.14 12.73 -23.53
N GLY A 216 -10.09 11.57 -22.89
CA GLY A 216 -10.22 10.28 -23.58
C GLY A 216 -11.57 10.12 -24.30
N LEU A 217 -12.65 10.59 -23.69
CA LEU A 217 -13.97 10.59 -24.34
C LEU A 217 -14.02 11.55 -25.54
N LEU A 218 -13.39 12.73 -25.42
CA LEU A 218 -13.37 13.74 -26.48
C LEU A 218 -12.46 13.36 -27.65
N ILE A 219 -11.43 12.57 -27.44
CA ILE A 219 -10.49 12.13 -28.50
C ILE A 219 -11.24 11.42 -29.65
N ILE A 220 -12.22 10.58 -29.31
CA ILE A 220 -12.95 9.78 -30.30
C ILE A 220 -13.77 10.68 -31.30
N PRO A 221 -14.67 11.55 -30.81
CA PRO A 221 -15.43 12.41 -31.72
C PRO A 221 -14.55 13.43 -32.43
N LEU A 222 -13.54 14.01 -31.79
CA LEU A 222 -12.63 14.95 -32.42
C LEU A 222 -11.78 14.27 -33.49
N GLY A 223 -11.25 13.08 -33.22
CA GLY A 223 -10.51 12.29 -34.21
C GLY A 223 -11.38 11.95 -35.42
N SER A 224 -12.63 11.54 -35.18
CA SER A 224 -13.58 11.25 -36.28
C SER A 224 -13.87 12.50 -37.10
N LEU A 225 -14.10 13.64 -36.47
CA LEU A 225 -14.35 14.91 -37.13
C LEU A 225 -13.15 15.37 -37.95
N LEU A 226 -11.95 15.31 -37.39
CA LEU A 226 -10.71 15.67 -38.10
C LEU A 226 -10.48 14.78 -39.32
N PHE A 227 -10.65 13.47 -39.13
CA PHE A 227 -10.52 12.51 -40.23
C PHE A 227 -11.54 12.76 -41.34
N LEU A 228 -12.83 12.91 -41.02
CA LEU A 228 -13.88 13.17 -41.98
C LEU A 228 -13.65 14.49 -42.73
N ARG A 229 -13.24 15.55 -42.04
CA ARG A 229 -12.90 16.82 -42.63
C ARG A 229 -11.75 16.69 -43.64
N SER A 230 -10.65 16.04 -43.26
CA SER A 230 -9.48 15.85 -44.12
C SER A 230 -9.84 15.01 -45.35
N TYR A 231 -10.48 13.86 -45.11
CA TYR A 231 -10.74 12.89 -46.16
C TYR A 231 -11.88 13.33 -47.13
N ILE A 232 -13.01 13.85 -46.57
CA ILE A 232 -14.20 14.17 -47.33
C ILE A 232 -14.17 15.63 -47.85
N SER A 233 -13.88 16.60 -46.93
CA SER A 233 -14.02 18.01 -47.28
C SER A 233 -12.79 18.56 -48.02
N LEU A 234 -11.58 18.12 -47.66
CA LEU A 234 -10.34 18.57 -48.29
C LEU A 234 -9.90 17.66 -49.45
N GLY A 235 -10.47 16.45 -49.54
CA GLY A 235 -10.11 15.50 -50.60
C GLY A 235 -8.72 14.89 -50.42
N ASP A 236 -8.18 14.89 -49.22
CA ASP A 236 -6.86 14.34 -48.93
C ASP A 236 -6.82 12.82 -49.17
N SER A 237 -5.63 12.31 -49.48
CA SER A 237 -5.44 10.87 -49.54
C SER A 237 -5.70 10.21 -48.16
N LEU A 238 -6.16 8.96 -48.16
CA LEU A 238 -6.40 8.20 -46.95
C LEU A 238 -5.18 8.23 -46.01
N LYS A 239 -3.99 8.07 -46.59
CA LYS A 239 -2.72 8.13 -45.83
C LYS A 239 -2.51 9.47 -45.14
N LEU A 240 -2.74 10.58 -45.84
CA LEU A 240 -2.56 11.92 -45.31
C LEU A 240 -3.59 12.20 -44.21
N SER A 241 -4.87 11.87 -44.45
CA SER A 241 -5.95 12.06 -43.49
C SER A 241 -5.73 11.30 -42.19
N VAL A 242 -5.32 10.03 -42.26
CA VAL A 242 -4.98 9.23 -41.08
C VAL A 242 -3.77 9.83 -40.33
N THR A 243 -2.70 10.16 -41.07
CA THR A 243 -1.47 10.67 -40.49
C THR A 243 -1.66 11.99 -39.76
N SER A 244 -2.38 12.93 -40.37
CA SER A 244 -2.70 14.24 -39.81
C SER A 244 -3.59 14.12 -38.57
N THR A 245 -4.61 13.26 -38.63
CA THR A 245 -5.52 13.00 -37.53
C THR A 245 -4.76 12.38 -36.35
N VAL A 246 -3.95 11.34 -36.58
CA VAL A 246 -3.17 10.69 -35.55
C VAL A 246 -2.19 11.67 -34.91
N GLY A 247 -1.49 12.49 -35.70
CA GLY A 247 -0.57 13.51 -35.20
C GLY A 247 -1.27 14.52 -34.26
N ALA A 248 -2.47 14.99 -34.65
CA ALA A 248 -3.27 15.89 -33.81
C ALA A 248 -3.71 15.21 -32.50
N LEU A 249 -4.17 13.95 -32.55
CA LEU A 249 -4.64 13.22 -31.37
C LEU A 249 -3.54 12.91 -30.39
N ILE A 250 -2.34 12.55 -30.86
CA ILE A 250 -1.17 12.32 -29.98
C ILE A 250 -0.86 13.56 -29.15
N GLY A 251 -0.89 14.74 -29.78
CA GLY A 251 -0.64 16.02 -29.10
C GLY A 251 -1.70 16.41 -28.04
N MET A 252 -2.88 15.80 -28.08
CA MET A 252 -3.96 16.05 -27.11
C MET A 252 -3.89 15.17 -25.87
N ILE A 253 -3.06 14.12 -25.86
CA ILE A 253 -2.98 13.18 -24.76
C ILE A 253 -1.97 13.67 -23.74
N PRO A 254 -2.39 13.98 -22.48
CA PRO A 254 -1.51 14.51 -21.42
C PRO A 254 -0.75 13.37 -20.70
N GLU A 255 0.16 12.68 -21.39
CA GLU A 255 0.90 11.54 -20.84
C GLU A 255 1.65 11.86 -19.54
N GLY A 256 2.21 13.07 -19.44
CA GLY A 256 3.05 13.46 -18.31
C GLY A 256 2.27 13.79 -17.03
N LEU A 257 0.96 13.99 -17.07
CA LEU A 257 0.21 14.53 -15.94
C LEU A 257 0.20 13.57 -14.74
N TYR A 258 -0.12 12.31 -14.97
CA TYR A 258 -0.14 11.28 -13.92
C TYR A 258 1.26 11.02 -13.35
N LEU A 259 2.26 10.96 -14.22
CA LEU A 259 3.65 10.75 -13.84
C LEU A 259 4.18 11.89 -12.96
N LEU A 260 3.93 13.14 -13.35
CA LEU A 260 4.35 14.32 -12.58
C LEU A 260 3.66 14.38 -11.21
N MET A 261 2.37 14.04 -11.16
CA MET A 261 1.62 14.00 -9.89
C MET A 261 2.18 12.94 -8.94
N THR A 262 2.38 11.70 -9.40
CA THR A 262 2.93 10.63 -8.56
C THR A 262 4.36 10.95 -8.11
N LEU A 263 5.16 11.56 -8.97
CA LEU A 263 6.51 12.02 -8.62
C LEU A 263 6.48 13.13 -7.56
N ALA A 264 5.59 14.10 -7.67
CA ALA A 264 5.44 15.17 -6.70
C ALA A 264 5.05 14.65 -5.32
N LEU A 265 4.08 13.73 -5.25
CA LEU A 265 3.68 13.06 -4.00
C LEU A 265 4.81 12.23 -3.42
N ALA A 266 5.53 11.46 -4.24
CA ALA A 266 6.67 10.67 -3.79
C ALA A 266 7.81 11.54 -3.23
N LEU A 267 8.12 12.68 -3.87
CA LEU A 267 9.12 13.63 -3.37
C LEU A 267 8.67 14.29 -2.06
N GLY A 268 7.37 14.60 -1.93
CA GLY A 268 6.76 15.07 -0.68
C GLY A 268 6.95 14.06 0.45
N ALA A 269 6.66 12.78 0.20
CA ALA A 269 6.86 11.70 1.16
C ALA A 269 8.33 11.59 1.60
N VAL A 270 9.27 11.64 0.65
CA VAL A 270 10.71 11.58 0.96
C VAL A 270 11.17 12.77 1.80
N ARG A 271 10.65 13.99 1.54
CA ARG A 271 10.98 15.17 2.36
C ARG A 271 10.48 15.01 3.79
N LEU A 272 9.21 14.61 3.98
CA LEU A 272 8.64 14.38 5.31
C LEU A 272 9.37 13.27 6.07
N ALA A 273 9.76 12.20 5.37
CA ALA A 273 10.56 11.12 5.95
C ALA A 273 11.93 11.61 6.48
N LYS A 274 12.60 12.53 5.77
CA LYS A 274 13.86 13.12 6.25
C LYS A 274 13.67 13.94 7.53
N GLU A 275 12.50 14.55 7.68
CA GLU A 275 12.11 15.26 8.91
C GLU A 275 11.55 14.31 10.00
N LYS A 276 11.71 12.99 9.84
CA LYS A 276 11.22 11.96 10.76
C LYS A 276 9.68 11.92 10.89
N VAL A 277 8.95 12.47 9.94
CA VAL A 277 7.50 12.39 9.86
C VAL A 277 7.12 11.15 9.05
N LEU A 278 6.46 10.18 9.72
CA LEU A 278 5.98 8.96 9.07
C LEU A 278 4.60 9.20 8.46
N LEU A 279 4.47 8.81 7.21
CA LEU A 279 3.21 8.86 6.49
C LEU A 279 2.67 7.46 6.27
N ASN A 280 1.45 7.24 6.66
CA ASN A 280 0.77 5.97 6.46
C ASN A 280 0.29 5.78 5.01
N SER A 281 0.04 6.88 4.27
CA SER A 281 -0.43 6.84 2.88
C SER A 281 -0.01 8.09 2.11
N MET A 282 0.06 7.99 0.78
CA MET A 282 0.30 9.13 -0.12
C MET A 282 -0.82 10.20 -0.01
N LYS A 283 -2.06 9.78 0.29
CA LYS A 283 -3.18 10.68 0.56
C LYS A 283 -2.92 11.57 1.78
N GLY A 284 -2.19 11.07 2.78
CA GLY A 284 -1.83 11.84 3.98
C GLY A 284 -1.10 13.14 3.65
N ILE A 285 -0.28 13.19 2.58
CA ILE A 285 0.40 14.41 2.14
C ILE A 285 -0.60 15.45 1.66
N GLU A 286 -1.56 15.02 0.85
CA GLU A 286 -2.59 15.89 0.31
C GLU A 286 -3.49 16.40 1.45
N THR A 287 -3.91 15.52 2.34
CA THR A 287 -4.74 15.90 3.49
C THR A 287 -4.02 16.89 4.40
N LEU A 288 -2.74 16.66 4.73
CA LEU A 288 -1.92 17.58 5.53
C LEU A 288 -1.78 18.95 4.87
N SER A 289 -1.65 18.99 3.54
CA SER A 289 -1.51 20.27 2.82
C SER A 289 -2.78 21.13 2.83
N ARG A 290 -3.94 20.56 3.19
CA ARG A 290 -5.25 21.23 3.26
C ARG A 290 -5.69 21.54 4.68
N VAL A 291 -4.88 21.21 5.70
CA VAL A 291 -5.21 21.50 7.10
C VAL A 291 -4.94 22.94 7.39
N ASP A 292 -5.98 23.72 7.68
CA ASP A 292 -5.91 25.12 8.09
C ASP A 292 -5.92 25.27 9.62
N VAL A 293 -6.56 24.34 10.32
CA VAL A 293 -6.69 24.36 11.79
C VAL A 293 -6.42 22.97 12.35
N LEU A 294 -5.53 22.92 13.32
CA LEU A 294 -5.26 21.71 14.11
C LEU A 294 -5.82 21.93 15.52
N CYS A 295 -6.77 21.09 15.94
CA CYS A 295 -7.39 21.10 17.27
C CYS A 295 -6.80 20.03 18.19
#